data_22b00350efd530083185fa52659d9094
#
_entry.id   22b00350efd530083185fa52659d9094
#
_cell.length_a   1.000
_cell.length_b   1.000
_cell.length_c   1.000
_cell.angle_alpha   90.00
_cell.angle_beta   90.00
_cell.angle_gamma   90.00
#
_symmetry.space_group_name_H-M   'P 1'
#
loop_
_entity.id
_entity.type
_entity.pdbx_description
1 polymer ?
#
loop_
_entity_poly.entity_id
_entity_poly.type
_entity_poly.pdbx_seq_one_letter_code
_entity_poly.pdbx_strand_id
1 'polypeptide(L)'
;VFFFFPCVLLLAQKWVQKTRHRSWMPSFRKLGRGVCRMMIPCALILALLVVPSYVISNRNSFYYGSSHIFGANTQLGRDTQAIEDAFGKQDTYVVLVPKGDLQQEKKLSQALHDIPEVKSILSRVDYVGPAVPSAFLEGDVLSKLESNHYTRMVVTVDAEVDSDETFALVQQVRKTIAKYYPKESYLAGQG
;
A
#
# COMPACT_ATOMS: atom_id res chain seq x y z
N VAL A 1 -52.80 -11.62 11.36
CA VAL A 1 -52.06 -12.43 10.38
C VAL A 1 -51.79 -13.84 10.91
N PHE A 2 -51.36 -14.02 12.18
CA PHE A 2 -50.95 -15.33 12.76
C PHE A 2 -52.10 -16.34 12.90
N PHE A 3 -53.32 -15.91 13.10
CA PHE A 3 -54.50 -16.80 13.20
C PHE A 3 -55.20 -17.00 11.87
N PHE A 4 -55.20 -16.00 11.00
CA PHE A 4 -55.95 -16.06 9.74
C PHE A 4 -55.32 -17.06 8.76
N PHE A 5 -53.99 -17.08 8.65
CA PHE A 5 -53.26 -17.94 7.72
C PHE A 5 -53.42 -19.43 8.00
N PRO A 6 -53.29 -19.93 9.26
CA PRO A 6 -53.60 -21.34 9.56
C PRO A 6 -55.06 -21.71 9.32
N CYS A 7 -56.03 -20.81 9.61
CA CYS A 7 -57.45 -21.09 9.34
C CYS A 7 -57.75 -21.25 7.84
N VAL A 8 -57.12 -20.40 7.01
CA VAL A 8 -57.27 -20.52 5.54
C VAL A 8 -56.62 -21.81 5.04
N LEU A 9 -55.46 -22.20 5.59
CA LEU A 9 -54.81 -23.47 5.24
C LEU A 9 -55.66 -24.68 5.61
N LEU A 10 -56.33 -24.68 6.76
CA LEU A 10 -57.22 -25.75 7.19
C LEU A 10 -58.43 -25.85 6.27
N LEU A 11 -59.01 -24.75 5.87
CA LEU A 11 -60.14 -24.73 4.91
C LEU A 11 -59.69 -25.21 3.51
N ALA A 12 -58.50 -24.83 3.08
CA ALA A 12 -57.93 -25.23 1.80
C ALA A 12 -57.32 -26.65 1.81
N GLN A 13 -57.25 -27.32 2.96
CA GLN A 13 -56.61 -28.63 3.11
C GLN A 13 -57.10 -29.68 2.13
N LYS A 14 -58.45 -29.76 1.92
CA LYS A 14 -59.04 -30.70 0.94
C LYS A 14 -58.61 -30.45 -0.49
N TRP A 15 -58.43 -29.17 -0.84
CA TRP A 15 -57.97 -28.77 -2.18
C TRP A 15 -56.47 -29.02 -2.35
N VAL A 16 -55.66 -28.74 -1.35
CA VAL A 16 -54.22 -29.01 -1.32
C VAL A 16 -53.96 -30.52 -1.39
N GLN A 17 -54.75 -31.35 -0.71
CA GLN A 17 -54.60 -32.81 -0.78
C GLN A 17 -54.98 -33.36 -2.15
N LYS A 18 -55.99 -32.79 -2.83
CA LYS A 18 -56.41 -33.20 -4.19
C LYS A 18 -55.37 -32.82 -5.25
N THR A 19 -54.55 -31.75 -5.03
CA THR A 19 -53.49 -31.32 -5.91
C THR A 19 -52.14 -31.91 -5.55
N ARG A 20 -52.08 -32.92 -4.69
CA ARG A 20 -50.84 -33.59 -4.28
C ARG A 20 -50.23 -34.32 -5.47
N HIS A 21 -49.36 -33.60 -6.17
CA HIS A 21 -48.57 -34.19 -7.23
C HIS A 21 -47.47 -35.07 -6.64
N ARG A 22 -47.16 -36.16 -7.35
CA ARG A 22 -46.01 -36.99 -7.08
C ARG A 22 -44.77 -36.08 -7.03
N SER A 23 -44.05 -36.09 -5.90
CA SER A 23 -42.86 -35.22 -5.73
C SER A 23 -41.90 -35.46 -6.88
N TRP A 24 -41.74 -34.45 -7.74
CA TRP A 24 -40.80 -34.48 -8.86
C TRP A 24 -39.34 -34.35 -8.37
N MET A 25 -39.16 -33.99 -7.11
CA MET A 25 -37.83 -33.95 -6.50
C MET A 25 -37.33 -35.37 -6.17
N PRO A 26 -36.23 -35.83 -6.75
CA PRO A 26 -35.58 -37.06 -6.34
C PRO A 26 -35.13 -36.97 -4.88
N SER A 27 -35.24 -38.07 -4.14
CA SER A 27 -34.82 -38.10 -2.75
C SER A 27 -33.28 -37.90 -2.66
N PHE A 28 -32.82 -36.75 -2.14
CA PHE A 28 -31.43 -36.41 -1.95
C PHE A 28 -30.73 -37.21 -0.83
N ARG A 29 -31.44 -38.25 -0.32
CA ARG A 29 -30.94 -39.05 0.80
C ARG A 29 -29.59 -39.76 0.52
N LYS A 30 -29.34 -40.15 -0.74
CA LYS A 30 -28.11 -40.76 -1.18
C LYS A 30 -26.98 -39.67 -1.30
N LEU A 31 -27.35 -38.51 -1.83
CA LEU A 31 -26.48 -37.36 -1.96
C LEU A 31 -26.07 -36.80 -0.58
N GLY A 32 -27.03 -36.67 0.33
CA GLY A 32 -26.76 -36.22 1.71
C GLY A 32 -25.79 -37.17 2.46
N ARG A 33 -25.97 -38.49 2.32
CA ARG A 33 -25.04 -39.46 2.90
C ARG A 33 -23.62 -39.35 2.28
N GLY A 34 -23.54 -39.10 0.96
CA GLY A 34 -22.27 -38.88 0.27
C GLY A 34 -21.54 -37.65 0.81
N VAL A 35 -22.26 -36.53 0.92
CA VAL A 35 -21.72 -35.26 1.47
C VAL A 35 -21.25 -35.44 2.91
N CYS A 36 -22.05 -36.06 3.77
CA CYS A 36 -21.64 -36.31 5.17
C CYS A 36 -20.40 -37.23 5.25
N ARG A 37 -20.26 -38.21 4.35
CA ARG A 37 -19.09 -39.07 4.32
C ARG A 37 -17.84 -38.37 3.84
N MET A 38 -17.98 -37.39 2.94
CA MET A 38 -16.84 -36.59 2.43
C MET A 38 -16.49 -35.41 3.35
N MET A 39 -17.30 -35.09 4.33
CA MET A 39 -17.06 -33.94 5.21
C MET A 39 -15.75 -34.07 5.99
N ILE A 40 -15.47 -35.24 6.55
CA ILE A 40 -14.24 -35.48 7.33
C ILE A 40 -12.99 -35.41 6.45
N PRO A 41 -12.88 -36.13 5.30
CA PRO A 41 -11.69 -36.01 4.46
C PRO A 41 -11.52 -34.60 3.87
N CYS A 42 -12.59 -33.89 3.50
CA CYS A 42 -12.48 -32.48 3.07
C CYS A 42 -11.98 -31.58 4.18
N ALA A 43 -12.45 -31.76 5.41
CA ALA A 43 -11.97 -30.98 6.55
C ALA A 43 -10.48 -31.24 6.84
N LEU A 44 -10.03 -32.48 6.73
CA LEU A 44 -8.61 -32.84 6.89
C LEU A 44 -7.74 -32.23 5.78
N ILE A 45 -8.19 -32.27 4.53
CA ILE A 45 -7.46 -31.65 3.41
C ILE A 45 -7.37 -30.13 3.61
N LEU A 46 -8.47 -29.47 4.00
CA LEU A 46 -8.48 -28.05 4.32
C LEU A 46 -7.49 -27.73 5.45
N ALA A 47 -7.52 -28.48 6.54
CA ALA A 47 -6.59 -28.28 7.66
C ALA A 47 -5.13 -28.48 7.22
N LEU A 48 -4.85 -29.48 6.37
CA LEU A 48 -3.51 -29.70 5.82
C LEU A 48 -3.04 -28.56 4.92
N LEU A 49 -3.95 -27.93 4.18
CA LEU A 49 -3.64 -26.80 3.27
C LEU A 49 -3.43 -25.46 4.01
N VAL A 50 -3.98 -25.30 5.21
CA VAL A 50 -3.84 -24.06 6.00
C VAL A 50 -2.38 -23.78 6.33
N VAL A 51 -1.61 -24.78 6.74
CA VAL A 51 -0.20 -24.61 7.11
C VAL A 51 0.67 -24.13 5.95
N PRO A 52 0.68 -24.78 4.77
CA PRO A 52 1.46 -24.30 3.64
C PRO A 52 0.95 -22.94 3.12
N SER A 53 -0.36 -22.71 3.12
CA SER A 53 -0.92 -21.40 2.73
C SER A 53 -0.45 -20.27 3.63
N TYR A 54 -0.40 -20.49 4.93
CA TYR A 54 0.12 -19.53 5.90
C TYR A 54 1.60 -19.23 5.67
N VAL A 55 2.43 -20.29 5.46
CA VAL A 55 3.87 -20.13 5.20
C VAL A 55 4.12 -19.38 3.88
N ILE A 56 3.36 -19.70 2.81
CA ILE A 56 3.48 -19.02 1.52
C ILE A 56 3.01 -17.57 1.64
N SER A 57 1.90 -17.32 2.35
CA SER A 57 1.39 -15.96 2.58
C SER A 57 2.40 -15.09 3.31
N ASN A 58 3.08 -15.61 4.33
CA ASN A 58 4.11 -14.86 5.06
C ASN A 58 5.42 -14.68 4.28
N ARG A 59 5.63 -15.43 3.20
CA ARG A 59 6.78 -15.26 2.29
C ARG A 59 6.48 -14.34 1.11
N ASN A 60 5.22 -14.01 0.89
CA ASN A 60 4.86 -13.02 -0.12
C ASN A 60 5.16 -11.63 0.43
N SER A 61 6.17 -10.99 -0.11
CA SER A 61 6.36 -9.56 0.01
C SER A 61 5.23 -8.89 -0.76
N PHE A 62 4.35 -8.20 -0.05
CA PHE A 62 3.33 -7.38 -0.69
C PHE A 62 4.00 -6.10 -1.19
N TYR A 63 4.41 -6.09 -2.45
CA TYR A 63 4.95 -4.89 -3.09
C TYR A 63 3.79 -3.95 -3.43
N TYR A 64 3.70 -2.85 -2.71
CA TYR A 64 2.74 -1.78 -2.97
C TYR A 64 3.29 -0.71 -3.94
N GLY A 65 4.53 -0.85 -4.38
CA GLY A 65 5.18 0.08 -5.30
C GLY A 65 4.55 0.07 -6.70
N SER A 66 4.41 1.25 -7.30
CA SER A 66 3.86 1.41 -8.65
C SER A 66 4.68 0.70 -9.73
N SER A 67 5.96 0.46 -9.50
CA SER A 67 6.90 -0.22 -10.41
C SER A 67 6.56 -1.71 -10.62
N HIS A 68 5.89 -2.36 -9.67
CA HIS A 68 5.56 -3.79 -9.75
C HIS A 68 4.10 -4.09 -10.12
N ILE A 69 3.24 -3.07 -10.21
CA ILE A 69 1.83 -3.23 -10.60
C ILE A 69 1.72 -3.67 -12.07
N PHE A 70 2.68 -3.26 -12.89
CA PHE A 70 2.68 -3.56 -14.32
C PHE A 70 3.67 -4.68 -14.61
N GLY A 71 3.15 -5.85 -15.01
CA GLY A 71 4.00 -6.99 -15.38
C GLY A 71 4.98 -6.64 -16.51
N ALA A 72 6.15 -7.27 -16.53
CA ALA A 72 7.20 -7.09 -17.54
C ALA A 72 6.72 -7.28 -19.00
N ASN A 73 5.59 -7.95 -19.20
CA ASN A 73 4.99 -8.17 -20.53
C ASN A 73 4.17 -6.96 -21.04
N THR A 74 3.88 -5.97 -20.20
CA THR A 74 3.19 -4.76 -20.60
C THR A 74 4.16 -3.74 -21.20
N GLN A 75 3.66 -2.81 -22.01
CA GLN A 75 4.51 -1.75 -22.57
C GLN A 75 5.11 -0.90 -21.44
N LEU A 76 4.27 -0.51 -20.46
CA LEU A 76 4.71 0.30 -19.33
C LEU A 76 5.75 -0.42 -18.46
N GLY A 77 5.60 -1.75 -18.23
CA GLY A 77 6.60 -2.53 -17.50
C GLY A 77 7.96 -2.57 -18.21
N ARG A 78 7.96 -2.69 -19.56
CA ARG A 78 9.20 -2.63 -20.35
C ARG A 78 9.85 -1.25 -20.34
N ASP A 79 9.04 -0.20 -20.44
CA ASP A 79 9.54 1.18 -20.43
C ASP A 79 10.11 1.52 -19.03
N THR A 80 9.45 1.10 -17.95
CA THR A 80 9.96 1.24 -16.59
C THR A 80 11.29 0.50 -16.41
N GLN A 81 11.37 -0.75 -16.87
CA GLN A 81 12.59 -1.53 -16.77
C GLN A 81 13.75 -0.90 -17.56
N ALA A 82 13.48 -0.37 -18.75
CA ALA A 82 14.50 0.34 -19.55
C ALA A 82 14.99 1.61 -18.85
N ILE A 83 14.13 2.32 -18.13
CA ILE A 83 14.52 3.50 -17.34
C ILE A 83 15.33 3.06 -16.12
N GLU A 84 14.92 2.01 -15.42
CA GLU A 84 15.66 1.46 -14.27
C GLU A 84 17.06 0.94 -14.68
N ASP A 85 17.16 0.28 -15.84
CA ASP A 85 18.43 -0.22 -16.38
C ASP A 85 19.38 0.92 -16.77
N ALA A 86 18.82 2.05 -17.25
CA ALA A 86 19.63 3.20 -17.69
C ALA A 86 20.07 4.13 -16.53
N PHE A 87 19.18 4.35 -15.56
CA PHE A 87 19.35 5.35 -14.49
C PHE A 87 19.49 4.75 -13.09
N GLY A 88 19.31 3.44 -12.97
CA GLY A 88 19.20 2.73 -11.69
C GLY A 88 17.82 2.85 -11.07
N LYS A 89 17.55 2.00 -10.10
CA LYS A 89 16.31 2.09 -9.31
C LYS A 89 16.41 3.32 -8.40
N GLN A 90 15.42 4.19 -8.45
CA GLN A 90 15.38 5.41 -7.66
C GLN A 90 14.03 5.52 -6.97
N ASP A 91 14.06 5.72 -5.67
CA ASP A 91 12.90 6.07 -4.90
C ASP A 91 12.97 7.52 -4.41
N THR A 92 11.82 8.16 -4.28
CA THR A 92 11.75 9.58 -3.96
C THR A 92 10.94 9.81 -2.70
N TYR A 93 11.58 10.45 -1.73
CA TYR A 93 10.96 10.84 -0.47
C TYR A 93 10.83 12.35 -0.39
N VAL A 94 9.74 12.80 0.18
CA VAL A 94 9.48 14.23 0.44
C VAL A 94 9.57 14.48 1.93
N VAL A 95 10.44 15.38 2.29
CA VAL A 95 10.63 15.88 3.66
C VAL A 95 10.03 17.27 3.75
N LEU A 96 9.14 17.48 4.72
CA LEU A 96 8.58 18.79 5.05
C LEU A 96 9.13 19.22 6.40
N VAL A 97 9.72 20.40 6.46
CA VAL A 97 10.24 21.04 7.68
C VAL A 97 9.66 22.44 7.85
N PRO A 98 9.49 22.94 9.09
CA PRO A 98 9.03 24.30 9.32
C PRO A 98 9.96 25.31 8.65
N LYS A 99 9.35 26.27 7.96
CA LYS A 99 10.06 27.35 7.28
C LYS A 99 10.61 28.37 8.29
N GLY A 100 11.82 28.85 8.08
CA GLY A 100 12.34 29.99 8.82
C GLY A 100 13.84 30.00 9.05
N ASP A 101 14.48 28.88 9.34
CA ASP A 101 15.93 28.79 9.59
C ASP A 101 16.67 28.12 8.44
N LEU A 102 17.12 28.93 7.47
CA LEU A 102 17.90 28.43 6.31
C LEU A 102 19.23 27.77 6.70
N GLN A 103 19.81 28.15 7.84
CA GLN A 103 21.05 27.55 8.31
C GLN A 103 20.78 26.12 8.85
N GLN A 104 19.67 25.95 9.53
CA GLN A 104 19.24 24.65 10.03
C GLN A 104 18.80 23.74 8.87
N GLU A 105 18.09 24.27 7.88
CA GLU A 105 17.73 23.54 6.64
C GLU A 105 19.00 23.07 5.90
N LYS A 106 20.05 23.95 5.80
CA LYS A 106 21.31 23.56 5.19
C LYS A 106 22.04 22.46 5.95
N LYS A 107 22.06 22.52 7.28
CA LYS A 107 22.66 21.48 8.12
C LYS A 107 21.91 20.15 7.97
N LEU A 108 20.58 20.18 7.87
CA LEU A 108 19.78 19.00 7.61
C LEU A 108 20.10 18.42 6.23
N SER A 109 20.12 19.25 5.18
CA SER A 109 20.45 18.82 3.83
C SER A 109 21.85 18.15 3.79
N GLN A 110 22.85 18.76 4.41
CA GLN A 110 24.19 18.17 4.50
C GLN A 110 24.18 16.82 5.24
N ALA A 111 23.48 16.73 6.36
CA ALA A 111 23.39 15.49 7.12
C ALA A 111 22.61 14.37 6.40
N LEU A 112 21.69 14.73 5.50
CA LEU A 112 21.02 13.78 4.63
C LEU A 112 21.92 13.36 3.46
N HIS A 113 22.75 14.26 2.92
CA HIS A 113 23.78 13.93 1.91
C HIS A 113 24.87 13.01 2.43
N ASP A 114 25.16 13.03 3.74
CA ASP A 114 26.12 12.13 4.37
C ASP A 114 25.63 10.65 4.43
N ILE A 115 24.36 10.39 4.08
CA ILE A 115 23.79 9.04 3.98
C ILE A 115 24.18 8.47 2.61
N PRO A 116 24.91 7.34 2.53
CA PRO A 116 25.45 6.83 1.27
C PRO A 116 24.40 6.51 0.20
N GLU A 117 23.20 6.10 0.64
CA GLU A 117 22.08 5.72 -0.23
C GLU A 117 21.34 6.95 -0.81
N VAL A 118 21.63 8.16 -0.33
CA VAL A 118 21.03 9.40 -0.84
C VAL A 118 21.80 9.87 -2.06
N LYS A 119 21.16 9.81 -3.23
CA LYS A 119 21.75 10.25 -4.51
C LYS A 119 21.68 11.76 -4.71
N SER A 120 20.52 12.34 -4.43
CA SER A 120 20.31 13.76 -4.63
C SER A 120 19.27 14.33 -3.70
N ILE A 121 19.41 15.59 -3.35
CA ILE A 121 18.45 16.35 -2.57
C ILE A 121 18.10 17.60 -3.38
N LEU A 122 16.81 17.77 -3.67
CA LEU A 122 16.29 18.98 -4.26
C LEU A 122 15.62 19.80 -3.17
N SER A 123 16.30 20.82 -2.68
CA SER A 123 15.76 21.76 -1.71
C SER A 123 16.08 23.19 -2.12
N ARG A 124 15.44 24.15 -1.47
CA ARG A 124 15.78 25.55 -1.69
C ARG A 124 17.23 25.86 -1.39
N VAL A 125 17.77 25.34 -0.28
CA VAL A 125 19.14 25.63 0.16
C VAL A 125 20.20 24.99 -0.74
N ASP A 126 19.87 23.88 -1.42
CA ASP A 126 20.77 23.21 -2.36
C ASP A 126 20.69 23.83 -3.77
N TYR A 127 19.49 24.21 -4.21
CA TYR A 127 19.28 24.75 -5.56
C TYR A 127 19.74 26.20 -5.68
N VAL A 128 19.49 27.03 -4.66
CA VAL A 128 19.76 28.49 -4.71
C VAL A 128 20.83 28.93 -3.72
N GLY A 129 21.04 28.13 -2.68
CA GLY A 129 21.89 28.49 -1.55
C GLY A 129 21.22 29.46 -0.56
N PRO A 130 21.69 29.46 0.68
CA PRO A 130 21.08 30.25 1.76
C PRO A 130 21.33 31.77 1.65
N ALA A 131 22.24 32.17 0.77
CA ALA A 131 22.65 33.58 0.64
C ALA A 131 21.78 34.40 -0.33
N VAL A 132 20.96 33.73 -1.17
CA VAL A 132 20.13 34.43 -2.16
C VAL A 132 18.77 34.74 -1.57
N PRO A 133 18.38 36.02 -1.49
CA PRO A 133 17.05 36.40 -1.04
C PRO A 133 15.97 35.85 -1.96
N SER A 134 14.83 35.46 -1.37
CA SER A 134 13.67 34.90 -2.12
C SER A 134 13.12 35.85 -3.20
N ALA A 135 13.37 37.15 -3.07
CA ALA A 135 12.95 38.15 -4.05
C ALA A 135 13.63 38.03 -5.44
N PHE A 136 14.76 37.34 -5.51
CA PHE A 136 15.51 37.12 -6.77
C PHE A 136 15.24 35.75 -7.42
N LEU A 137 14.34 34.97 -6.84
CA LEU A 137 13.97 33.65 -7.34
C LEU A 137 12.72 33.71 -8.22
N GLU A 138 12.71 32.96 -9.29
CA GLU A 138 11.51 32.79 -10.09
C GLU A 138 10.39 32.17 -9.23
N GLY A 139 9.25 32.86 -9.15
CA GLY A 139 8.16 32.50 -8.23
C GLY A 139 7.60 31.09 -8.44
N ASP A 140 7.71 30.56 -9.66
CA ASP A 140 7.19 29.20 -9.99
C ASP A 140 8.03 28.09 -9.32
N VAL A 141 9.34 28.18 -9.29
CA VAL A 141 10.20 27.20 -8.64
C VAL A 141 10.08 27.28 -7.12
N LEU A 142 10.05 28.52 -6.60
CA LEU A 142 9.93 28.74 -5.16
C LEU A 142 8.60 28.24 -4.61
N SER A 143 7.51 28.46 -5.35
CA SER A 143 6.18 27.98 -4.96
C SER A 143 6.07 26.46 -4.85
N LYS A 144 6.92 25.73 -5.59
CA LYS A 144 7.00 24.25 -5.53
C LYS A 144 7.83 23.76 -4.36
N LEU A 145 8.77 24.55 -3.85
CA LEU A 145 9.69 24.16 -2.77
C LEU A 145 9.29 24.73 -1.42
N GLU A 146 8.51 25.81 -1.40
CA GLU A 146 8.08 26.46 -0.16
C GLU A 146 6.58 26.70 -0.13
N SER A 147 6.00 26.51 1.04
CA SER A 147 4.65 26.93 1.37
C SER A 147 4.69 28.09 2.40
N ASN A 148 3.54 28.50 2.90
CA ASN A 148 3.46 29.53 3.93
C ASN A 148 4.15 29.14 5.23
N HIS A 149 4.12 27.84 5.58
CA HIS A 149 4.61 27.32 6.87
C HIS A 149 5.74 26.31 6.76
N TYR A 150 5.92 25.69 5.60
CA TYR A 150 6.85 24.58 5.41
C TYR A 150 7.73 24.77 4.21
N THR A 151 8.97 24.28 4.33
CA THR A 151 9.91 24.06 3.23
C THR A 151 9.90 22.59 2.87
N ARG A 152 9.90 22.29 1.56
CA ARG A 152 9.93 20.95 1.01
C ARG A 152 11.33 20.61 0.50
N MET A 153 11.83 19.46 0.94
CA MET A 153 13.03 18.84 0.40
C MET A 153 12.63 17.54 -0.30
N VAL A 154 13.06 17.33 -1.52
CA VAL A 154 12.83 16.10 -2.27
C VAL A 154 14.13 15.31 -2.25
N VAL A 155 14.12 14.16 -1.61
CA VAL A 155 15.28 13.31 -1.40
C VAL A 155 15.15 12.09 -2.31
N THR A 156 16.08 11.92 -3.23
CA THR A 156 16.12 10.74 -4.10
C THR A 156 17.16 9.77 -3.54
N VAL A 157 16.76 8.54 -3.34
CA VAL A 157 17.59 7.47 -2.78
C VAL A 157 17.80 6.35 -3.79
N ASP A 158 18.93 5.67 -3.69
CA ASP A 158 19.27 4.47 -4.44
C ASP A 158 18.91 3.25 -3.57
N ALA A 159 17.66 2.92 -3.54
CA ALA A 159 17.19 1.77 -2.78
C ALA A 159 16.07 1.07 -3.56
N GLU A 160 15.97 -0.23 -3.36
CA GLU A 160 14.89 -1.03 -3.91
C GLU A 160 13.61 -0.78 -3.09
N VAL A 161 12.53 -0.41 -3.75
CA VAL A 161 11.23 -0.19 -3.10
C VAL A 161 10.83 -1.46 -2.34
N ASP A 162 10.35 -1.32 -1.10
CA ASP A 162 9.84 -2.42 -0.26
C ASP A 162 10.88 -3.48 0.17
N SER A 163 12.15 -3.10 0.32
CA SER A 163 13.15 -3.96 0.94
C SER A 163 13.33 -3.66 2.44
N ASP A 164 13.84 -4.64 3.21
CA ASP A 164 14.21 -4.42 4.63
C ASP A 164 15.27 -3.32 4.76
N GLU A 165 16.14 -3.19 3.76
CA GLU A 165 17.17 -2.15 3.67
C GLU A 165 16.54 -0.76 3.51
N THR A 166 15.48 -0.64 2.70
CA THR A 166 14.72 0.60 2.52
C THR A 166 14.02 1.02 3.81
N PHE A 167 13.43 0.07 4.54
CA PHE A 167 12.86 0.38 5.85
C PHE A 167 13.92 0.88 6.86
N ALA A 168 15.10 0.29 6.87
CA ALA A 168 16.20 0.75 7.70
C ALA A 168 16.65 2.16 7.31
N LEU A 169 16.76 2.43 6.00
CA LEU A 169 17.10 3.74 5.45
C LEU A 169 16.06 4.80 5.84
N VAL A 170 14.78 4.52 5.67
CA VAL A 170 13.68 5.43 6.08
C VAL A 170 13.76 5.74 7.58
N GLN A 171 14.06 4.76 8.41
CA GLN A 171 14.26 4.97 9.85
C GLN A 171 15.48 5.84 10.14
N GLN A 172 16.56 5.67 9.39
CA GLN A 172 17.76 6.49 9.51
C GLN A 172 17.49 7.94 9.09
N VAL A 173 16.80 8.14 7.94
CA VAL A 173 16.37 9.46 7.48
C VAL A 173 15.47 10.14 8.53
N ARG A 174 14.47 9.42 9.08
CA ARG A 174 13.60 9.94 10.16
C ARG A 174 14.37 10.36 11.40
N LYS A 175 15.35 9.56 11.84
CA LYS A 175 16.22 9.90 12.99
C LYS A 175 17.03 11.14 12.71
N THR A 176 17.56 11.27 11.49
CA THR A 176 18.33 12.45 11.07
C THR A 176 17.46 13.69 11.06
N ILE A 177 16.24 13.62 10.50
CA ILE A 177 15.28 14.73 10.51
C ILE A 177 14.93 15.12 11.96
N ALA A 178 14.58 14.15 12.80
CA ALA A 178 14.19 14.39 14.19
C ALA A 178 15.31 15.02 15.05
N LYS A 179 16.57 14.83 14.69
CA LYS A 179 17.71 15.47 15.35
C LYS A 179 17.72 16.99 15.15
N TYR A 180 17.35 17.45 13.94
CA TYR A 180 17.31 18.88 13.60
C TYR A 180 15.94 19.49 13.83
N TYR A 181 14.87 18.73 13.53
CA TYR A 181 13.46 19.15 13.68
C TYR A 181 12.67 18.11 14.49
N PRO A 182 12.74 18.18 15.85
CA PRO A 182 12.08 17.20 16.72
C PRO A 182 10.55 17.35 16.74
N LYS A 183 10.04 18.48 16.25
CA LYS A 183 8.61 18.77 16.17
C LYS A 183 8.28 19.26 14.75
N GLU A 184 7.07 18.92 14.30
CA GLU A 184 6.49 19.43 13.04
C GLU A 184 7.31 19.12 11.78
N SER A 185 7.97 17.97 11.75
CA SER A 185 8.58 17.44 10.53
C SER A 185 7.81 16.24 10.00
N TYR A 186 7.70 16.15 8.69
CA TYR A 186 6.96 15.08 8.02
C TYR A 186 7.85 14.45 6.95
N LEU A 187 7.79 13.12 6.85
CA LEU A 187 8.45 12.34 5.81
C LEU A 187 7.39 11.51 5.11
N ALA A 188 7.27 11.66 3.80
CA ALA A 188 6.37 10.91 2.95
C ALA A 188 7.13 10.39 1.72
N GLY A 189 6.78 9.20 1.25
CA GLY A 189 7.38 8.55 0.08
C GLY A 189 6.55 7.35 -0.33
N GLN A 190 7.00 6.61 -1.34
CA GLN A 190 6.32 5.42 -1.84
C GLN A 190 6.85 4.12 -1.19
N GLY A 191 7.78 4.22 -0.29
CA GLY A 191 8.34 3.10 0.45
C GLY A 191 7.66 2.82 1.79
#